data_707e8c38b7ce89a41eda8371ec227743
#
_entry.id   707e8c38b7ce89a41eda8371ec227743
#
_cell.length_a   1.000
_cell.length_b   1.000
_cell.length_c   1.000
_cell.angle_alpha   90.00
_cell.angle_beta   90.00
_cell.angle_gamma   90.00
#
_symmetry.space_group_name_H-M   'P 1'
#
loop_
_entity.id
_entity.type
_entity.pdbx_description
1 polymer ?
#
loop_
_entity_poly.entity_id
_entity_poly.type
_entity_poly.pdbx_seq_one_letter_code
_entity_poly.pdbx_strand_id
1 'polypeptide(L)'
;MKRALCALLCALLPLLCGCSDGLDLSLMIISMGVDVTENGVVVTIKAPDYTGKSAAGQDDGGGQEYLTLSAAGVDWPHALAALNGSTPRALRFSQLREVVISLDSLQTVRLQDILSQVGQLQNIRSQAVLVLCRDDARTFLQQQQPQIGKRLSKYLDATLENYDQQGYIPSTTLAAVLRDLSGSWRAPLITYASLNVYDNLDAPQPGQPLDV
;
A
#
# COMPACT_ATOMS: atom_id res chain seq x y z
N MET A 1 -51.11 -24.12 1.81
CA MET A 1 -49.67 -24.33 2.15
C MET A 1 -48.71 -23.51 1.26
N LYS A 2 -48.78 -23.55 -0.09
CA LYS A 2 -47.90 -22.78 -0.99
C LYS A 2 -47.94 -21.26 -0.77
N ARG A 3 -49.14 -20.67 -0.55
CA ARG A 3 -49.29 -19.21 -0.32
C ARG A 3 -48.70 -18.76 1.03
N ALA A 4 -48.80 -19.58 2.07
CA ALA A 4 -48.22 -19.28 3.37
C ALA A 4 -46.67 -19.38 3.35
N LEU A 5 -46.11 -20.34 2.57
CA LEU A 5 -44.69 -20.46 2.36
C LEU A 5 -44.09 -19.27 1.60
N CYS A 6 -44.79 -18.80 0.54
CA CYS A 6 -44.37 -17.59 -0.18
C CYS A 6 -44.41 -16.33 0.71
N ALA A 7 -45.44 -16.17 1.53
CA ALA A 7 -45.56 -15.05 2.45
C ALA A 7 -44.44 -15.05 3.50
N LEU A 8 -44.08 -16.26 4.03
CA LEU A 8 -42.98 -16.41 4.94
C LEU A 8 -41.64 -16.09 4.29
N LEU A 9 -41.46 -16.54 3.04
CA LEU A 9 -40.19 -16.25 2.29
C LEU A 9 -40.06 -14.76 2.00
N CYS A 10 -41.13 -14.06 1.61
CA CYS A 10 -41.13 -12.61 1.39
C CYS A 10 -40.89 -11.82 2.68
N ALA A 11 -41.35 -12.32 3.84
CA ALA A 11 -41.08 -11.70 5.14
C ALA A 11 -39.64 -11.91 5.63
N LEU A 12 -38.95 -12.93 5.13
CA LEU A 12 -37.57 -13.21 5.46
C LEU A 12 -36.57 -12.37 4.63
N LEU A 13 -36.97 -11.92 3.43
CA LEU A 13 -36.12 -11.12 2.51
C LEU A 13 -35.59 -9.82 3.12
N PRO A 14 -36.38 -8.99 3.83
CA PRO A 14 -35.86 -7.76 4.44
C PRO A 14 -34.89 -8.01 5.60
N LEU A 15 -34.88 -9.19 6.23
CA LEU A 15 -33.91 -9.55 7.27
C LEU A 15 -32.51 -9.86 6.70
N LEU A 16 -32.40 -10.09 5.40
CA LEU A 16 -31.15 -10.28 4.68
C LEU A 16 -30.53 -8.96 4.15
N CYS A 17 -31.24 -7.84 4.26
CA CYS A 17 -30.70 -6.52 3.96
C CYS A 17 -29.78 -6.10 5.11
N GLY A 18 -28.58 -6.73 5.18
CA GLY A 18 -27.52 -6.31 6.08
C GLY A 18 -27.06 -4.89 5.72
N CYS A 19 -26.93 -4.03 6.72
CA CYS A 19 -26.28 -2.74 6.58
C CYS A 19 -24.85 -2.96 6.10
N SER A 20 -24.55 -2.70 4.82
CA SER A 20 -23.18 -2.53 4.39
C SER A 20 -22.76 -1.13 4.81
N ASP A 21 -21.72 -1.02 5.64
CA ASP A 21 -21.01 0.26 5.81
C ASP A 21 -20.70 0.78 4.42
N GLY A 22 -21.24 1.97 4.07
CA GLY A 22 -21.15 2.49 2.72
C GLY A 22 -19.69 2.53 2.26
N LEU A 23 -19.39 1.89 1.14
CA LEU A 23 -18.05 1.92 0.51
C LEU A 23 -17.58 3.36 0.28
N ASP A 24 -18.52 4.28 0.12
CA ASP A 24 -18.28 5.72 -0.07
C ASP A 24 -17.62 6.39 1.15
N LEU A 25 -17.78 5.80 2.35
CA LEU A 25 -17.18 6.29 3.59
C LEU A 25 -15.81 5.63 3.88
N SER A 26 -15.33 4.79 2.99
CA SER A 26 -14.08 4.07 3.18
C SER A 26 -13.03 4.50 2.17
N LEU A 27 -11.79 4.66 2.63
CA LEU A 27 -10.61 4.89 1.79
C LEU A 27 -9.80 3.60 1.74
N MET A 28 -9.79 2.94 0.58
CA MET A 28 -9.06 1.68 0.38
C MET A 28 -7.58 1.95 0.14
N ILE A 29 -6.73 1.60 1.10
CA ILE A 29 -5.29 1.83 1.02
C ILE A 29 -4.66 0.76 0.14
N ILE A 30 -3.86 1.19 -0.86
CA ILE A 30 -3.13 0.29 -1.76
C ILE A 30 -1.67 0.16 -1.32
N SER A 31 -1.04 1.28 -0.96
CA SER A 31 0.36 1.32 -0.53
C SER A 31 0.48 2.09 0.78
N MET A 32 1.41 1.67 1.63
CA MET A 32 1.72 2.34 2.88
C MET A 32 3.23 2.51 3.01
N GLY A 33 3.66 3.71 3.36
CA GLY A 33 5.05 4.06 3.65
C GLY A 33 5.26 4.35 5.13
N VAL A 34 6.42 3.98 5.63
CA VAL A 34 6.83 4.22 7.01
C VAL A 34 8.24 4.79 7.02
N ASP A 35 8.37 5.99 7.55
CA ASP A 35 9.63 6.66 7.82
C ASP A 35 9.76 6.90 9.32
N VAL A 36 10.82 6.41 9.93
CA VAL A 36 11.12 6.60 11.36
C VAL A 36 12.38 7.45 11.48
N THR A 37 12.30 8.47 12.30
CA THR A 37 13.40 9.36 12.62
C THR A 37 13.54 9.49 14.14
N GLU A 38 14.61 10.11 14.62
CA GLU A 38 14.78 10.40 16.04
C GLU A 38 13.65 11.29 16.61
N ASN A 39 12.97 12.05 15.74
CA ASN A 39 11.91 12.98 16.12
C ASN A 39 10.49 12.38 16.06
N GLY A 40 10.35 11.13 15.60
CA GLY A 40 9.07 10.46 15.51
C GLY A 40 8.88 9.63 14.24
N VAL A 41 7.62 9.33 13.93
CA VAL A 41 7.21 8.45 12.84
C VAL A 41 6.39 9.23 11.83
N VAL A 42 6.67 9.06 10.54
CA VAL A 42 5.84 9.53 9.44
C VAL A 42 5.19 8.31 8.78
N VAL A 43 3.86 8.30 8.74
CA VAL A 43 3.08 7.30 8.01
C VAL A 43 2.51 7.94 6.76
N THR A 44 2.78 7.34 5.62
CA THR A 44 2.27 7.76 4.31
C THR A 44 1.37 6.67 3.76
N ILE A 45 0.21 7.05 3.24
CA ILE A 45 -0.70 6.14 2.55
C ILE A 45 -0.97 6.60 1.14
N LYS A 46 -1.19 5.63 0.25
CA LYS A 46 -1.61 5.88 -1.12
C LYS A 46 -2.88 5.12 -1.42
N ALA A 47 -3.88 5.82 -1.91
CA ALA A 47 -5.20 5.29 -2.19
C ALA A 47 -5.74 5.84 -3.51
N PRO A 48 -6.67 5.14 -4.19
CA PRO A 48 -7.33 5.67 -5.37
C PRO A 48 -8.18 6.89 -5.00
N ASP A 49 -8.09 7.93 -5.82
CA ASP A 49 -9.01 9.06 -5.71
C ASP A 49 -10.30 8.76 -6.49
N TYR A 50 -11.38 8.52 -5.74
CA TYR A 50 -12.70 8.30 -6.31
C TYR A 50 -13.50 9.60 -6.49
N THR A 51 -12.96 10.75 -6.10
CA THR A 51 -13.64 12.05 -6.18
C THR A 51 -13.43 12.74 -7.52
N GLY A 52 -12.44 12.30 -8.30
CA GLY A 52 -12.13 12.81 -9.61
C GLY A 52 -13.14 12.41 -10.70
N LYS A 53 -13.00 12.97 -11.89
CA LYS A 53 -13.88 12.81 -13.07
C LYS A 53 -14.17 11.37 -13.51
N SER A 54 -13.45 10.40 -12.95
CA SER A 54 -13.67 8.96 -13.21
C SER A 54 -15.02 8.43 -12.70
N ALA A 55 -15.69 9.13 -11.77
CA ALA A 55 -17.03 8.78 -11.30
C ALA A 55 -18.12 9.12 -12.33
N ALA A 56 -17.83 9.93 -13.33
CA ALA A 56 -18.80 10.43 -14.31
C ALA A 56 -18.91 9.62 -15.61
N GLY A 57 -18.33 8.42 -15.68
CA GLY A 57 -18.54 7.49 -16.81
C GLY A 57 -18.00 7.97 -18.17
N GLN A 58 -17.25 9.06 -18.22
CA GLN A 58 -16.55 9.49 -19.43
C GLN A 58 -15.16 8.85 -19.48
N ASP A 59 -15.02 7.93 -20.40
CA ASP A 59 -13.80 7.15 -20.72
C ASP A 59 -12.84 8.00 -21.55
N ASP A 60 -12.55 9.20 -21.07
CA ASP A 60 -11.50 10.06 -21.64
C ASP A 60 -10.17 9.63 -21.05
N GLY A 61 -9.47 8.70 -21.69
CA GLY A 61 -8.03 8.40 -21.65
C GLY A 61 -7.21 8.65 -20.36
N GLY A 62 -7.78 9.28 -19.36
CA GLY A 62 -7.17 9.65 -18.09
C GLY A 62 -6.94 8.44 -17.18
N GLY A 63 -5.70 8.25 -16.69
CA GLY A 63 -5.37 7.26 -15.68
C GLY A 63 -6.15 7.51 -14.39
N GLN A 64 -6.30 6.47 -13.57
CA GLN A 64 -6.86 6.62 -12.23
C GLN A 64 -5.94 7.52 -11.40
N GLU A 65 -6.47 8.61 -10.85
CA GLU A 65 -5.72 9.47 -9.95
C GLU A 65 -5.55 8.79 -8.59
N TYR A 66 -4.43 9.08 -7.94
CA TYR A 66 -4.11 8.53 -6.63
C TYR A 66 -3.86 9.66 -5.64
N LEU A 67 -4.49 9.54 -4.50
CA LEU A 67 -4.29 10.41 -3.35
C LEU A 67 -3.14 9.85 -2.51
N THR A 68 -2.14 10.69 -2.20
CA THR A 68 -1.09 10.37 -1.24
C THR A 68 -1.23 11.30 -0.04
N LEU A 69 -1.47 10.72 1.13
CA LEU A 69 -1.58 11.42 2.41
C LEU A 69 -0.45 10.99 3.32
N SER A 70 0.13 11.93 4.05
CA SER A 70 1.16 11.68 5.03
C SER A 70 0.83 12.39 6.34
N ALA A 71 1.07 11.74 7.45
CA ALA A 71 0.99 12.36 8.76
C ALA A 71 2.17 11.95 9.62
N ALA A 72 2.64 12.88 10.43
CA ALA A 72 3.71 12.68 11.39
C ALA A 72 3.15 12.61 12.82
N GLY A 73 3.82 11.85 13.68
CA GLY A 73 3.54 11.78 15.11
C GLY A 73 4.81 11.46 15.88
N VAL A 74 4.78 11.72 17.17
CA VAL A 74 5.90 11.38 18.07
C VAL A 74 6.11 9.86 18.14
N ASP A 75 5.05 9.11 17.86
CA ASP A 75 5.04 7.65 17.80
C ASP A 75 4.00 7.18 16.76
N TRP A 76 3.92 5.87 16.57
CA TRP A 76 2.99 5.23 15.65
C TRP A 76 1.52 5.56 15.89
N PRO A 77 0.97 5.43 17.12
CA PRO A 77 -0.43 5.80 17.40
C PRO A 77 -0.76 7.23 17.05
N HIS A 78 0.12 8.19 17.38
CA HIS A 78 -0.10 9.60 17.07
C HIS A 78 -0.08 9.87 15.56
N ALA A 79 0.86 9.25 14.82
CA ALA A 79 0.91 9.37 13.37
C ALA A 79 -0.37 8.81 12.71
N LEU A 80 -0.85 7.65 13.15
CA LEU A 80 -2.10 7.07 12.66
C LEU A 80 -3.33 7.91 13.04
N ALA A 81 -3.39 8.45 14.25
CA ALA A 81 -4.49 9.32 14.68
C ALA A 81 -4.54 10.60 13.83
N ALA A 82 -3.38 11.22 13.57
CA ALA A 82 -3.27 12.38 12.70
C ALA A 82 -3.69 12.05 11.26
N LEU A 83 -3.30 10.88 10.75
CA LEU A 83 -3.68 10.41 9.42
C LEU A 83 -5.20 10.17 9.31
N ASN A 84 -5.81 9.52 10.31
CA ASN A 84 -7.26 9.34 10.38
C ASN A 84 -8.00 10.68 10.46
N GLY A 85 -7.46 11.65 11.18
CA GLY A 85 -8.03 13.00 11.28
C GLY A 85 -7.90 13.84 10.00
N SER A 86 -7.02 13.47 9.09
CA SER A 86 -6.79 14.19 7.82
C SER A 86 -7.80 13.86 6.71
N THR A 87 -8.65 12.85 6.91
CA THR A 87 -9.64 12.41 5.94
C THR A 87 -10.99 12.13 6.62
N PRO A 88 -12.12 12.50 5.98
CA PRO A 88 -13.45 12.14 6.47
C PRO A 88 -13.82 10.66 6.27
N ARG A 89 -12.94 9.88 5.63
CA ARG A 89 -13.17 8.48 5.28
C ARG A 89 -12.39 7.55 6.21
N ALA A 90 -12.98 6.42 6.57
CA ALA A 90 -12.31 5.39 7.36
C ALA A 90 -11.21 4.71 6.54
N LEU A 91 -9.99 4.65 7.07
CA LEU A 91 -8.86 3.98 6.43
C LEU A 91 -9.07 2.46 6.47
N ARG A 92 -8.98 1.80 5.31
CA ARG A 92 -9.13 0.34 5.16
C ARG A 92 -7.88 -0.25 4.51
N PHE A 93 -7.18 -1.10 5.25
CA PHE A 93 -5.92 -1.73 4.83
C PHE A 93 -6.10 -3.11 4.18
N SER A 94 -7.35 -3.57 4.00
CA SER A 94 -7.67 -4.87 3.39
C SER A 94 -7.22 -5.02 1.93
N GLN A 95 -6.98 -3.90 1.25
CA GLN A 95 -6.50 -3.88 -0.14
C GLN A 95 -5.01 -3.54 -0.27
N LEU A 96 -4.29 -3.51 0.86
CA LEU A 96 -2.87 -3.18 0.88
C LEU A 96 -2.07 -4.16 0.01
N ARG A 97 -1.26 -3.63 -0.90
CA ARG A 97 -0.40 -4.39 -1.82
C ARG A 97 1.05 -4.37 -1.40
N GLU A 98 1.49 -3.24 -0.86
CA GLU A 98 2.86 -3.05 -0.45
C GLU A 98 2.97 -2.24 0.84
N VAL A 99 4.01 -2.54 1.60
CA VAL A 99 4.49 -1.75 2.72
C VAL A 99 5.92 -1.34 2.39
N VAL A 100 6.15 -0.04 2.31
CA VAL A 100 7.46 0.54 2.01
C VAL A 100 8.07 1.10 3.28
N ILE A 101 9.29 0.72 3.59
CA ILE A 101 10.03 1.22 4.76
C ILE A 101 11.35 1.81 4.25
N SER A 102 11.68 3.04 4.64
CA SER A 102 12.96 3.63 4.30
C SER A 102 14.10 2.93 5.06
N LEU A 103 15.24 2.76 4.40
CA LEU A 103 16.43 2.16 5.02
C LEU A 103 16.92 3.00 6.21
N ASP A 104 16.78 4.32 6.15
CA ASP A 104 17.17 5.21 7.24
C ASP A 104 16.37 4.95 8.51
N SER A 105 15.11 4.52 8.39
CA SER A 105 14.30 4.09 9.53
C SER A 105 14.94 2.96 10.32
N LEU A 106 15.67 2.07 9.65
CA LEU A 106 16.30 0.90 10.29
C LEU A 106 17.57 1.26 11.08
N GLN A 107 18.09 2.47 10.92
CA GLN A 107 19.17 3.00 11.75
C GLN A 107 18.65 3.41 13.14
N THR A 108 17.38 3.77 13.23
CA THR A 108 16.73 4.27 14.46
C THR A 108 15.97 3.17 15.20
N VAL A 109 15.26 2.31 14.47
CA VAL A 109 14.36 1.29 15.03
C VAL A 109 14.53 -0.04 14.30
N ARG A 110 14.41 -1.15 15.02
CA ARG A 110 14.51 -2.49 14.41
C ARG A 110 13.30 -2.76 13.51
N LEU A 111 13.55 -3.43 12.39
CA LEU A 111 12.51 -3.84 11.45
C LEU A 111 11.35 -4.58 12.14
N GLN A 112 11.65 -5.48 13.07
CA GLN A 112 10.65 -6.24 13.81
C GLN A 112 9.70 -5.34 14.59
N ASP A 113 10.18 -4.24 15.16
CA ASP A 113 9.36 -3.31 15.94
C ASP A 113 8.41 -2.53 15.00
N ILE A 114 8.90 -2.09 13.83
CA ILE A 114 8.05 -1.46 12.81
C ILE A 114 6.97 -2.44 12.34
N LEU A 115 7.36 -3.67 11.98
CA LEU A 115 6.42 -4.66 11.45
C LEU A 115 5.40 -5.13 12.49
N SER A 116 5.75 -5.13 13.78
CA SER A 116 4.79 -5.43 14.85
C SER A 116 3.69 -4.37 14.93
N GLN A 117 4.01 -3.10 14.72
CA GLN A 117 3.03 -2.01 14.68
C GLN A 117 2.15 -2.10 13.43
N VAL A 118 2.77 -2.36 12.27
CA VAL A 118 2.04 -2.57 11.01
C VAL A 118 1.07 -3.76 11.14
N GLY A 119 1.50 -4.85 11.75
CA GLY A 119 0.67 -6.05 11.96
C GLY A 119 -0.53 -5.84 12.88
N GLN A 120 -0.54 -4.80 13.70
CA GLN A 120 -1.68 -4.44 14.57
C GLN A 120 -2.79 -3.68 13.84
N LEU A 121 -2.56 -3.24 12.60
CA LEU A 121 -3.59 -2.57 11.81
C LEU A 121 -4.76 -3.52 11.53
N GLN A 122 -5.98 -3.02 11.74
CA GLN A 122 -7.18 -3.81 11.52
C GLN A 122 -7.32 -4.23 10.05
N ASN A 123 -7.58 -5.52 9.84
CA ASN A 123 -7.80 -6.10 8.51
C ASN A 123 -6.65 -5.88 7.53
N ILE A 124 -5.41 -5.82 8.03
CA ILE A 124 -4.25 -5.72 7.14
C ILE A 124 -4.14 -6.97 6.26
N ARG A 125 -3.82 -6.75 5.00
CA ARG A 125 -3.56 -7.84 4.07
C ARG A 125 -2.15 -8.41 4.31
N SER A 126 -2.07 -9.60 4.88
CA SER A 126 -0.80 -10.28 5.18
C SER A 126 0.03 -10.66 3.92
N GLN A 127 -0.62 -10.66 2.76
CA GLN A 127 -0.01 -10.88 1.45
C GLN A 127 0.60 -9.61 0.84
N ALA A 128 0.54 -8.47 1.52
CA ALA A 128 1.23 -7.26 1.08
C ALA A 128 2.74 -7.52 1.02
N VAL A 129 3.39 -7.05 -0.04
CA VAL A 129 4.84 -7.18 -0.20
C VAL A 129 5.56 -6.15 0.65
N LEU A 130 6.62 -6.57 1.33
CA LEU A 130 7.49 -5.65 2.05
C LEU A 130 8.61 -5.17 1.13
N VAL A 131 8.76 -3.85 1.05
CA VAL A 131 9.80 -3.18 0.26
C VAL A 131 10.64 -2.31 1.17
N LEU A 132 11.95 -2.47 1.13
CA LEU A 132 12.89 -1.51 1.71
C LEU A 132 13.32 -0.54 0.61
N CYS A 133 13.15 0.75 0.84
CA CYS A 133 13.57 1.76 -0.13
C CYS A 133 14.80 2.53 0.38
N ARG A 134 15.65 2.95 -0.58
CA ARG A 134 16.79 3.80 -0.29
C ARG A 134 16.35 5.21 0.10
N ASP A 135 15.31 5.67 -0.57
CA ASP A 135 14.74 7.00 -0.41
C ASP A 135 13.74 7.02 0.75
N ASP A 136 13.28 8.19 1.16
CA ASP A 136 12.14 8.30 2.06
C ASP A 136 10.94 7.55 1.49
N ALA A 137 10.27 6.76 2.30
CA ALA A 137 9.08 6.01 1.86
C ALA A 137 7.98 6.96 1.35
N ARG A 138 7.87 8.14 1.96
CA ARG A 138 6.97 9.21 1.49
C ARG A 138 7.30 9.64 0.07
N THR A 139 8.56 9.98 -0.20
CA THR A 139 9.02 10.43 -1.52
C THR A 139 8.85 9.32 -2.55
N PHE A 140 9.22 8.09 -2.19
CA PHE A 140 9.03 6.92 -3.04
C PHE A 140 7.57 6.74 -3.45
N LEU A 141 6.63 6.75 -2.51
CA LEU A 141 5.21 6.58 -2.80
C LEU A 141 4.63 7.74 -3.62
N GLN A 142 5.09 8.97 -3.40
CA GLN A 142 4.63 10.14 -4.19
C GLN A 142 5.02 10.02 -5.66
N GLN A 143 6.24 9.55 -5.94
CA GLN A 143 6.75 9.43 -7.30
C GLN A 143 6.34 8.13 -7.99
N GLN A 144 5.93 7.12 -7.23
CA GLN A 144 5.47 5.85 -7.78
C GLN A 144 4.15 6.04 -8.54
N GLN A 145 4.21 5.89 -9.86
CA GLN A 145 3.04 5.95 -10.73
C GLN A 145 3.03 4.76 -11.69
N PRO A 146 1.86 4.23 -12.06
CA PRO A 146 1.78 3.16 -13.03
C PRO A 146 2.23 3.67 -14.41
N GLN A 147 3.34 3.13 -14.91
CA GLN A 147 3.86 3.44 -16.23
C GLN A 147 3.03 2.78 -17.34
N ILE A 148 2.42 1.64 -17.03
CA ILE A 148 1.61 0.86 -17.96
C ILE A 148 0.30 0.50 -17.26
N GLY A 149 -0.82 0.82 -17.93
CA GLY A 149 -2.16 0.56 -17.38
C GLY A 149 -2.67 1.69 -16.48
N LYS A 150 -3.96 1.61 -16.14
CA LYS A 150 -4.66 2.69 -15.43
C LYS A 150 -4.74 2.46 -13.91
N ARG A 151 -4.39 1.28 -13.39
CA ARG A 151 -4.60 0.90 -11.99
C ARG A 151 -3.30 0.50 -11.30
N LEU A 152 -2.88 1.28 -10.32
CA LEU A 152 -1.68 1.03 -9.52
C LEU A 152 -1.68 -0.38 -8.90
N SER A 153 -2.81 -0.83 -8.35
CA SER A 153 -2.89 -2.17 -7.74
C SER A 153 -2.57 -3.29 -8.72
N LYS A 154 -3.08 -3.20 -9.96
CA LYS A 154 -2.77 -4.19 -11.01
C LYS A 154 -1.33 -4.05 -11.51
N TYR A 155 -0.83 -2.82 -11.60
CA TYR A 155 0.55 -2.56 -11.97
C TYR A 155 1.51 -3.17 -10.95
N LEU A 156 1.27 -2.96 -9.65
CA LEU A 156 2.09 -3.54 -8.58
C LEU A 156 2.03 -5.07 -8.59
N ASP A 157 0.83 -5.65 -8.67
CA ASP A 157 0.67 -7.12 -8.73
C ASP A 157 1.45 -7.69 -9.93
N ALA A 158 1.29 -7.12 -11.12
CA ALA A 158 1.96 -7.60 -12.34
C ALA A 158 3.48 -7.38 -12.30
N THR A 159 3.94 -6.26 -11.75
CA THR A 159 5.38 -5.95 -11.64
C THR A 159 6.06 -6.92 -10.69
N LEU A 160 5.48 -7.12 -9.51
CA LEU A 160 6.02 -8.02 -8.49
C LEU A 160 6.01 -9.48 -8.96
N GLU A 161 4.91 -9.92 -9.60
CA GLU A 161 4.82 -11.27 -10.18
C GLU A 161 5.84 -11.48 -11.30
N ASN A 162 6.01 -10.51 -12.18
CA ASN A 162 6.98 -10.60 -13.27
C ASN A 162 8.43 -10.68 -12.75
N TYR A 163 8.77 -9.87 -11.76
CA TYR A 163 10.11 -9.90 -11.16
C TYR A 163 10.39 -11.20 -10.39
N ASP A 164 9.39 -11.75 -9.71
CA ASP A 164 9.49 -13.06 -9.05
C ASP A 164 9.71 -14.18 -10.07
N GLN A 165 8.92 -14.21 -11.14
CA GLN A 165 9.07 -15.19 -12.23
C GLN A 165 10.44 -15.10 -12.92
N GLN A 166 11.01 -13.92 -13.04
CA GLN A 166 12.34 -13.72 -13.63
C GLN A 166 13.48 -13.93 -12.62
N GLY A 167 13.16 -14.16 -11.35
CA GLY A 167 14.14 -14.38 -10.29
C GLY A 167 14.95 -13.13 -9.89
N TYR A 168 14.48 -11.94 -10.26
CA TYR A 168 15.17 -10.68 -9.89
C TYR A 168 14.93 -10.29 -8.45
N ILE A 169 13.72 -10.52 -7.94
CA ILE A 169 13.37 -10.21 -6.55
C ILE A 169 12.55 -11.35 -5.94
N PRO A 170 12.77 -11.66 -4.66
CA PRO A 170 11.86 -12.54 -3.95
C PRO A 170 10.54 -11.80 -3.69
N SER A 171 9.41 -12.40 -4.05
CA SER A 171 8.11 -11.87 -3.64
C SER A 171 7.87 -12.15 -2.16
N THR A 172 8.50 -11.35 -1.29
CA THR A 172 8.44 -11.59 0.14
C THR A 172 7.29 -10.84 0.77
N THR A 173 6.27 -11.58 1.16
CA THR A 173 5.08 -11.03 1.82
C THR A 173 5.35 -10.65 3.26
N LEU A 174 4.57 -9.71 3.79
CA LEU A 174 4.62 -9.30 5.20
C LEU A 174 4.53 -10.50 6.16
N ALA A 175 3.64 -11.47 5.86
CA ALA A 175 3.51 -12.69 6.65
C ALA A 175 4.78 -13.56 6.62
N ALA A 176 5.45 -13.65 5.46
CA ALA A 176 6.67 -14.41 5.34
C ALA A 176 7.82 -13.79 6.13
N VAL A 177 7.98 -12.46 6.03
CA VAL A 177 9.01 -11.73 6.79
C VAL A 177 8.78 -11.83 8.29
N LEU A 178 7.54 -11.64 8.76
CA LEU A 178 7.21 -11.76 10.18
C LEU A 178 7.50 -13.16 10.71
N ARG A 179 7.17 -14.21 9.94
CA ARG A 179 7.49 -15.60 10.30
C ARG A 179 8.99 -15.83 10.39
N ASP A 180 9.76 -15.34 9.42
CA ASP A 180 11.21 -15.56 9.37
C ASP A 180 11.93 -14.77 10.48
N LEU A 181 11.47 -13.57 10.81
CA LEU A 181 11.98 -12.77 11.95
C LEU A 181 11.61 -13.40 13.30
N SER A 182 10.51 -14.14 13.40
CA SER A 182 10.11 -14.84 14.62
C SER A 182 10.88 -16.14 14.84
N GLY A 183 11.53 -16.66 13.80
CA GLY A 183 12.34 -17.87 13.82
C GLY A 183 13.82 -17.56 14.00
N SER A 184 14.53 -18.37 14.82
CA SER A 184 15.96 -18.17 15.12
C SER A 184 16.91 -18.53 13.97
N TRP A 185 16.42 -19.07 12.85
CA TRP A 185 17.25 -19.78 11.88
C TRP A 185 17.27 -19.21 10.46
N ARG A 186 16.46 -18.19 10.16
CA ARG A 186 16.37 -17.62 8.81
C ARG A 186 16.43 -16.11 8.84
N ALA A 187 17.34 -15.54 8.06
CA ALA A 187 17.30 -14.13 7.73
C ALA A 187 16.24 -13.94 6.64
N PRO A 188 15.28 -13.00 6.79
CA PRO A 188 14.31 -12.72 5.74
C PRO A 188 15.02 -12.08 4.53
N LEU A 189 14.63 -12.51 3.32
CA LEU A 189 14.95 -11.80 2.11
C LEU A 189 13.86 -10.76 1.87
N ILE A 190 14.25 -9.50 1.63
CA ILE A 190 13.30 -8.41 1.46
C ILE A 190 13.61 -7.71 0.14
N THR A 191 12.56 -7.35 -0.58
CA THR A 191 12.67 -6.58 -1.82
C THR A 191 13.28 -5.21 -1.53
N TYR A 192 14.31 -4.84 -2.28
CA TYR A 192 14.91 -3.52 -2.25
C TYR A 192 14.50 -2.71 -3.47
N ALA A 193 14.17 -1.44 -3.27
CA ALA A 193 13.83 -0.51 -4.33
C ALA A 193 14.48 0.85 -4.11
N SER A 194 14.70 1.57 -5.19
CA SER A 194 15.11 2.98 -5.16
C SER A 194 14.39 3.73 -6.27
N LEU A 195 14.26 5.03 -6.12
CA LEU A 195 13.81 5.89 -7.21
C LEU A 195 14.82 5.80 -8.35
N ASN A 196 14.32 5.78 -9.59
CA ASN A 196 15.17 5.67 -10.76
C ASN A 196 16.01 6.94 -10.91
N VAL A 197 17.30 6.83 -10.67
CA VAL A 197 18.25 7.95 -10.77
C VAL A 197 18.40 8.41 -12.24
N TYR A 198 18.04 7.54 -13.20
CA TYR A 198 18.19 7.82 -14.63
C TYR A 198 17.18 8.84 -15.18
N ASP A 199 16.08 9.12 -14.49
CA ASP A 199 15.12 10.15 -14.92
C ASP A 199 15.69 11.58 -14.87
N ASN A 200 16.81 11.77 -14.16
CA ASN A 200 17.52 13.06 -14.05
C ASN A 200 18.88 13.09 -14.78
N LEU A 201 19.24 12.01 -15.44
CA LEU A 201 20.43 12.01 -16.30
C LEU A 201 19.99 12.49 -17.69
N ASP A 202 20.60 13.56 -18.16
CA ASP A 202 20.57 13.89 -19.58
C ASP A 202 20.90 12.61 -20.37
N ALA A 203 20.08 12.30 -21.36
CA ALA A 203 20.25 11.08 -22.15
C ALA A 203 21.74 10.95 -22.53
N PRO A 204 22.40 9.80 -22.25
CA PRO A 204 23.82 9.67 -22.52
C PRO A 204 24.06 9.99 -23.99
N GLN A 205 24.99 10.92 -24.24
CA GLN A 205 25.37 11.30 -25.58
C GLN A 205 25.85 10.03 -26.32
N PRO A 206 25.45 9.82 -27.58
CA PRO A 206 25.87 8.64 -28.33
C PRO A 206 27.40 8.55 -28.33
N GLY A 207 27.96 7.52 -27.70
CA GLY A 207 29.39 7.27 -27.62
C GLY A 207 30.05 7.53 -26.25
N GLN A 208 29.31 7.98 -25.22
CA GLN A 208 29.84 8.01 -23.85
C GLN A 208 29.70 6.62 -23.20
N PRO A 209 30.81 6.06 -22.65
CA PRO A 209 30.73 4.84 -21.86
C PRO A 209 29.91 5.10 -20.59
N LEU A 210 29.02 4.18 -20.24
CA LEU A 210 28.36 4.15 -18.94
C LEU A 210 29.44 3.90 -17.89
N ASP A 211 29.66 4.85 -17.00
CA ASP A 211 30.44 4.60 -15.79
C ASP A 211 29.61 3.66 -14.89
N VAL A 212 30.14 2.44 -14.70
CA VAL A 212 29.55 1.37 -13.88
C VAL A 212 30.04 1.52 -12.45
#